data_5a42cd1e9151ce4ffa51208553bdca8a
#
_entry.id   5a42cd1e9151ce4ffa51208553bdca8a
#
_cell.length_a   1.000
_cell.length_b   1.000
_cell.length_c   1.000
_cell.angle_alpha   90.00
_cell.angle_beta   90.00
_cell.angle_gamma   90.00
#
_symmetry.space_group_name_H-M   'P 1'
#
loop_
_entity.id
_entity.type
_entity.pdbx_description
1 polymer ?
#
loop_
_entity_poly.entity_id
_entity_poly.type
_entity_poly.pdbx_seq_one_letter_code
_entity_poly.pdbx_strand_id
1 'polypeptide(L)'
;MQRDEQIFDLILDEQERQVNGLELIASENFVSDPVMEAAGSVLTNKYAEGYPGKRYYGGCEVVDIVEQIAIDRAKTLFNAAYVNVQPHSGSQANTAVYAAVLKPGDKILGFDLSHGGHLTHGSPVNFSGKLYNPVFYGVDEATGTINYDKIQEDDTINFTDLTE
;
A
#
# COMPACT_ATOMS: atom_id res chain seq x y z
N MET A 1 -22.78 24.86 10.87
CA MET A 1 -22.61 24.61 9.43
C MET A 1 -23.72 23.65 9.03
N GLN A 2 -24.42 23.93 7.94
CA GLN A 2 -25.51 23.06 7.48
C GLN A 2 -24.88 21.80 6.84
N ARG A 3 -25.47 20.65 7.09
CA ARG A 3 -25.08 19.38 6.48
C ARG A 3 -25.33 19.44 4.97
N ASP A 4 -24.41 18.93 4.17
CA ASP A 4 -24.61 18.77 2.73
C ASP A 4 -25.42 17.48 2.47
N GLU A 5 -26.74 17.64 2.40
CA GLU A 5 -27.64 16.49 2.27
C GLU A 5 -27.37 15.69 0.98
N GLN A 6 -26.98 16.36 -0.11
CA GLN A 6 -26.67 15.67 -1.36
C GLN A 6 -25.55 14.62 -1.19
N ILE A 7 -24.48 14.96 -0.47
CA ILE A 7 -23.38 14.03 -0.21
C ILE A 7 -23.81 12.92 0.75
N PHE A 8 -24.57 13.27 1.77
CA PHE A 8 -24.98 12.27 2.76
C PHE A 8 -26.03 11.30 2.24
N ASP A 9 -26.90 11.72 1.32
CA ASP A 9 -27.80 10.83 0.60
C ASP A 9 -27.04 9.84 -0.27
N LEU A 10 -26.02 10.30 -1.01
CA LEU A 10 -25.13 9.43 -1.80
C LEU A 10 -24.36 8.43 -0.95
N ILE A 11 -23.97 8.78 0.28
CA ILE A 11 -23.35 7.84 1.22
C ILE A 11 -24.33 6.72 1.63
N LEU A 12 -25.61 7.06 1.82
CA LEU A 12 -26.64 6.07 2.10
C LEU A 12 -26.91 5.16 0.89
N ASP A 13 -26.96 5.73 -0.31
CA ASP A 13 -27.10 4.97 -1.56
C ASP A 13 -25.92 3.98 -1.74
N GLU A 14 -24.70 4.41 -1.46
CA GLU A 14 -23.52 3.55 -1.50
C GLU A 14 -23.55 2.44 -0.44
N GLN A 15 -24.03 2.75 0.77
CA GLN A 15 -24.23 1.74 1.80
C GLN A 15 -25.25 0.69 1.34
N GLU A 16 -26.37 1.10 0.73
CA GLU A 16 -27.36 0.20 0.17
C GLU A 16 -26.77 -0.66 -0.95
N ARG A 17 -25.96 -0.06 -1.84
CA ARG A 17 -25.26 -0.79 -2.90
C ARG A 17 -24.37 -1.87 -2.32
N GLN A 18 -23.56 -1.55 -1.29
CA GLN A 18 -22.66 -2.50 -0.65
C GLN A 18 -23.40 -3.64 0.05
N VAL A 19 -24.51 -3.36 0.72
CA VAL A 19 -25.32 -4.37 1.41
C VAL A 19 -25.99 -5.33 0.42
N ASN A 20 -26.43 -4.84 -0.73
CA ASN A 20 -27.16 -5.62 -1.73
C ASN A 20 -26.24 -6.22 -2.81
N GLY A 21 -24.97 -5.84 -2.84
CA GLY A 21 -23.97 -6.33 -3.79
C GLY A 21 -23.16 -7.50 -3.26
N LEU A 22 -22.65 -8.31 -4.18
CA LEU A 22 -21.62 -9.29 -3.91
C LEU A 22 -20.30 -8.79 -4.51
N GLU A 23 -19.38 -8.36 -3.65
CA GLU A 23 -18.09 -7.84 -4.07
C GLU A 23 -17.12 -9.00 -4.34
N LEU A 24 -16.60 -9.09 -5.57
CA LEU A 24 -15.67 -10.13 -6.01
C LEU A 24 -14.26 -9.60 -6.28
N ILE A 25 -14.02 -8.30 -6.04
CA ILE A 25 -12.69 -7.72 -6.17
C ILE A 25 -11.87 -8.03 -4.91
N ALA A 26 -10.84 -8.86 -5.05
CA ALA A 26 -10.06 -9.38 -3.93
C ALA A 26 -9.34 -8.29 -3.09
N SER A 27 -9.14 -7.09 -3.64
CA SER A 27 -8.52 -5.96 -2.95
C SER A 27 -9.51 -5.11 -2.14
N GLU A 28 -10.81 -5.36 -2.24
CA GLU A 28 -11.82 -4.66 -1.45
C GLU A 28 -12.08 -5.37 -0.11
N ASN A 29 -12.36 -4.58 0.93
CA ASN A 29 -12.61 -5.08 2.27
C ASN A 29 -13.63 -4.19 2.98
N PHE A 30 -14.62 -4.80 3.60
CA PHE A 30 -15.57 -4.12 4.48
C PHE A 30 -14.90 -3.88 5.84
N VAL A 31 -14.59 -2.63 6.14
CA VAL A 31 -14.01 -2.25 7.43
C VAL A 31 -15.06 -2.23 8.53
N SER A 32 -14.65 -2.44 9.78
CA SER A 32 -15.56 -2.33 10.92
C SER A 32 -15.95 -0.88 11.23
N ASP A 33 -17.10 -0.69 11.84
CA ASP A 33 -17.60 0.62 12.28
C ASP A 33 -16.55 1.43 13.08
N PRO A 34 -15.82 0.86 14.06
CA PRO A 34 -14.76 1.60 14.77
C PRO A 34 -13.64 2.13 13.89
N VAL A 35 -13.31 1.45 12.77
CA VAL A 35 -12.31 1.95 11.82
C VAL A 35 -12.84 3.18 11.08
N MET A 36 -14.10 3.14 10.63
CA MET A 36 -14.74 4.29 9.97
C MET A 36 -14.88 5.47 10.94
N GLU A 37 -15.29 5.22 12.20
CA GLU A 37 -15.40 6.23 13.25
C GLU A 37 -14.04 6.91 13.52
N ALA A 38 -12.98 6.13 13.65
CA ALA A 38 -11.63 6.66 13.87
C ALA A 38 -11.14 7.50 12.67
N ALA A 39 -11.36 7.03 11.44
CA ALA A 39 -10.97 7.73 10.22
C ALA A 39 -11.71 9.06 10.03
N GLY A 40 -12.98 9.13 10.41
CA GLY A 40 -13.83 10.35 10.34
C GLY A 40 -13.78 11.22 11.60
N SER A 41 -12.85 11.01 12.51
CA SER A 41 -12.77 11.72 13.79
C SER A 41 -12.07 13.08 13.69
N VAL A 42 -11.99 13.78 14.83
CA VAL A 42 -11.26 15.07 14.96
C VAL A 42 -9.77 14.97 14.66
N LEU A 43 -9.21 13.78 14.63
CA LEU A 43 -7.82 13.55 14.19
C LEU A 43 -7.58 14.06 12.76
N THR A 44 -8.60 14.06 11.92
CA THR A 44 -8.59 14.62 10.56
C THR A 44 -8.19 16.09 10.52
N ASN A 45 -8.43 16.86 11.59
CA ASN A 45 -8.11 18.29 11.67
C ASN A 45 -6.63 18.56 11.93
N LYS A 46 -5.85 17.56 12.38
CA LYS A 46 -4.49 17.81 12.85
C LYS A 46 -3.46 17.62 11.75
N TYR A 47 -2.73 18.70 11.45
CA TYR A 47 -1.54 18.67 10.61
C TYR A 47 -0.34 18.23 11.45
N ALA A 48 0.26 17.09 11.13
CA ALA A 48 1.28 16.43 11.94
C ALA A 48 2.51 15.99 11.12
N GLU A 49 3.08 16.92 10.33
CA GLU A 49 4.28 16.66 9.56
C GLU A 49 5.46 16.29 10.47
N GLY A 50 6.24 15.29 10.06
CA GLY A 50 7.34 14.72 10.85
C GLY A 50 6.95 13.37 11.46
N TYR A 51 7.60 12.98 12.54
CA TYR A 51 7.40 11.69 13.22
C TYR A 51 7.07 11.90 14.68
N PRO A 52 6.54 10.91 15.41
CA PRO A 52 6.30 10.99 16.83
C PRO A 52 7.53 11.52 17.60
N GLY A 53 7.33 12.54 18.42
CA GLY A 53 8.40 13.23 19.16
C GLY A 53 9.34 14.11 18.31
N LYS A 54 9.16 14.17 16.99
CA LYS A 54 9.96 14.96 16.05
C LYS A 54 9.07 15.65 15.02
N ARG A 55 8.09 16.41 15.48
CA ARG A 55 7.16 17.16 14.62
C ARG A 55 7.69 18.55 14.31
N TYR A 56 7.26 19.08 13.16
CA TYR A 56 7.54 20.47 12.77
C TYR A 56 6.57 21.46 13.42
N TYR A 57 5.43 20.99 13.95
CA TYR A 57 4.37 21.82 14.53
C TYR A 57 4.00 21.35 15.93
N GLY A 58 3.53 22.29 16.76
CA GLY A 58 3.02 21.99 18.10
C GLY A 58 1.64 21.32 18.11
N GLY A 59 1.20 20.87 19.28
CA GLY A 59 -0.12 20.26 19.48
C GLY A 59 -0.23 18.83 18.93
N CYS A 60 0.89 18.11 18.87
CA CYS A 60 0.93 16.76 18.30
C CYS A 60 0.97 15.66 19.37
N GLU A 61 0.83 16.01 20.64
CA GLU A 61 1.00 15.10 21.79
C GLU A 61 0.04 13.89 21.68
N VAL A 62 -1.19 14.12 21.24
CA VAL A 62 -2.19 13.06 21.10
C VAL A 62 -1.97 12.24 19.83
N VAL A 63 -1.71 12.88 18.68
CA VAL A 63 -1.48 12.16 17.43
C VAL A 63 -0.18 11.37 17.46
N ASP A 64 0.81 11.80 18.23
CA ASP A 64 2.04 11.04 18.47
C ASP A 64 1.74 9.70 19.13
N ILE A 65 0.86 9.70 20.14
CA ILE A 65 0.44 8.48 20.82
C ILE A 65 -0.32 7.56 19.86
N VAL A 66 -1.24 8.14 19.08
CA VAL A 66 -2.03 7.36 18.10
C VAL A 66 -1.12 6.70 17.04
N GLU A 67 -0.18 7.46 16.49
CA GLU A 67 0.77 6.94 15.50
C GLU A 67 1.69 5.89 16.11
N GLN A 68 2.19 6.11 17.35
CA GLN A 68 3.02 5.13 18.04
C GLN A 68 2.28 3.82 18.32
N ILE A 69 1.01 3.87 18.73
CA ILE A 69 0.17 2.67 18.89
C ILE A 69 0.04 1.91 17.57
N ALA A 70 -0.17 2.60 16.46
CA ALA A 70 -0.25 1.96 15.15
C ALA A 70 1.07 1.28 14.77
N ILE A 71 2.21 1.94 14.99
CA ILE A 71 3.55 1.38 14.77
C ILE A 71 3.76 0.12 15.61
N ASP A 72 3.47 0.17 16.91
CA ASP A 72 3.73 -0.93 17.84
C ASP A 72 2.85 -2.16 17.52
N ARG A 73 1.59 -1.91 17.17
CA ARG A 73 0.66 -2.97 16.74
C ARG A 73 1.09 -3.61 15.43
N ALA A 74 1.51 -2.81 14.44
CA ALA A 74 2.01 -3.32 13.18
C ALA A 74 3.33 -4.10 13.36
N LYS A 75 4.25 -3.65 14.22
CA LYS A 75 5.44 -4.42 14.59
C LYS A 75 5.09 -5.78 15.15
N THR A 76 4.12 -5.83 16.06
CA THR A 76 3.68 -7.08 16.66
C THR A 76 3.01 -8.00 15.64
N LEU A 77 2.11 -7.46 14.81
CA LEU A 77 1.36 -8.22 13.82
C LEU A 77 2.25 -8.87 12.76
N PHE A 78 3.24 -8.12 12.27
CA PHE A 78 4.13 -8.55 11.19
C PHE A 78 5.49 -9.06 11.67
N ASN A 79 5.73 -9.11 12.99
CA ASN A 79 7.03 -9.43 13.58
C ASN A 79 8.18 -8.60 12.94
N ALA A 80 7.92 -7.30 12.73
CA ALA A 80 8.83 -6.40 12.04
C ALA A 80 9.66 -5.56 13.03
N ALA A 81 10.95 -5.38 12.75
CA ALA A 81 11.83 -4.52 13.55
C ALA A 81 11.48 -3.04 13.36
N TYR A 82 11.11 -2.65 12.14
CA TYR A 82 10.78 -1.27 11.77
C TYR A 82 9.44 -1.21 11.05
N VAL A 83 8.67 -0.19 11.33
CA VAL A 83 7.37 0.08 10.68
C VAL A 83 7.21 1.57 10.47
N ASN A 84 6.72 1.95 9.29
CA ASN A 84 6.24 3.28 8.98
C ASN A 84 4.76 3.16 8.58
N VAL A 85 3.90 3.86 9.31
CA VAL A 85 2.43 3.83 9.10
C VAL A 85 1.90 5.08 8.39
N GLN A 86 2.79 5.96 7.91
CA GLN A 86 2.40 7.22 7.29
C GLN A 86 1.97 7.13 5.81
N PRO A 87 2.38 6.14 4.99
CA PRO A 87 1.91 6.07 3.61
C PRO A 87 0.39 6.04 3.56
N HIS A 88 -0.19 6.89 2.69
CA HIS A 88 -1.66 6.96 2.53
C HIS A 88 -2.23 5.84 1.67
N SER A 89 -1.37 5.09 0.99
CA SER A 89 -1.77 3.99 0.09
C SER A 89 -0.64 2.99 -0.12
N GLY A 90 -0.98 1.78 -0.58
CA GLY A 90 0.01 0.79 -1.00
C GLY A 90 0.92 1.30 -2.13
N SER A 91 0.39 2.09 -3.07
CA SER A 91 1.20 2.71 -4.13
C SER A 91 2.24 3.67 -3.58
N GLN A 92 1.89 4.50 -2.59
CA GLN A 92 2.86 5.38 -1.94
C GLN A 92 3.90 4.59 -1.15
N ALA A 93 3.49 3.53 -0.43
CA ALA A 93 4.42 2.66 0.29
C ALA A 93 5.45 2.03 -0.66
N ASN A 94 4.99 1.45 -1.78
CA ASN A 94 5.88 0.88 -2.79
C ASN A 94 6.80 1.95 -3.42
N THR A 95 6.28 3.15 -3.70
CA THR A 95 7.11 4.26 -4.21
C THR A 95 8.21 4.62 -3.23
N ALA A 96 7.91 4.69 -1.94
CA ALA A 96 8.89 5.01 -0.91
C ALA A 96 9.98 3.93 -0.81
N VAL A 97 9.62 2.64 -0.89
CA VAL A 97 10.59 1.54 -0.89
C VAL A 97 11.50 1.63 -2.11
N TYR A 98 10.94 1.76 -3.31
CA TYR A 98 11.75 1.88 -4.53
C TYR A 98 12.69 3.08 -4.48
N ALA A 99 12.20 4.24 -4.06
CA ALA A 99 13.03 5.45 -3.96
C ALA A 99 14.14 5.33 -2.90
N ALA A 100 13.97 4.49 -1.88
CA ALA A 100 14.97 4.27 -0.85
C ALA A 100 16.12 3.36 -1.31
N VAL A 101 15.84 2.37 -2.18
CA VAL A 101 16.79 1.31 -2.51
C VAL A 101 17.24 1.30 -3.98
N LEU A 102 16.54 2.03 -4.87
CA LEU A 102 16.78 2.02 -6.31
C LEU A 102 17.07 3.41 -6.86
N LYS A 103 17.71 3.44 -8.01
CA LYS A 103 17.89 4.63 -8.88
C LYS A 103 17.03 4.48 -10.13
N PRO A 104 16.60 5.59 -10.76
CA PRO A 104 15.97 5.51 -12.07
C PRO A 104 16.79 4.70 -13.07
N GLY A 105 16.14 3.74 -13.73
CA GLY A 105 16.78 2.81 -14.68
C GLY A 105 17.22 1.48 -14.07
N ASP A 106 17.17 1.30 -12.76
CA ASP A 106 17.46 0.03 -12.13
C ASP A 106 16.42 -1.03 -12.49
N LYS A 107 16.81 -2.30 -12.49
CA LYS A 107 15.91 -3.42 -12.77
C LYS A 107 15.03 -3.72 -11.57
N ILE A 108 13.78 -4.05 -11.84
CA ILE A 108 12.83 -4.59 -10.86
C ILE A 108 12.22 -5.88 -11.39
N LEU A 109 12.06 -6.87 -10.53
CA LEU A 109 11.32 -8.09 -10.84
C LEU A 109 9.90 -7.94 -10.35
N GLY A 110 8.95 -7.96 -11.28
CA GLY A 110 7.53 -7.76 -10.99
C GLY A 110 6.67 -8.94 -11.39
N PHE A 111 5.63 -9.22 -10.63
CA PHE A 111 4.61 -10.18 -11.03
C PHE A 111 3.75 -9.59 -12.13
N ASP A 112 3.55 -10.34 -13.22
CA ASP A 112 2.81 -9.86 -14.39
C ASP A 112 1.37 -9.48 -14.02
N LEU A 113 0.94 -8.31 -14.50
CA LEU A 113 -0.39 -7.78 -14.23
C LEU A 113 -1.51 -8.72 -14.70
N SER A 114 -1.32 -9.39 -15.84
CA SER A 114 -2.29 -10.34 -16.39
C SER A 114 -2.44 -11.62 -15.56
N HIS A 115 -1.46 -11.90 -14.70
CA HIS A 115 -1.45 -13.05 -13.80
C HIS A 115 -1.77 -12.68 -12.34
N GLY A 116 -2.24 -11.46 -12.08
CA GLY A 116 -2.61 -10.98 -10.76
C GLY A 116 -1.59 -10.05 -10.10
N GLY A 117 -0.59 -9.57 -10.85
CA GLY A 117 0.34 -8.55 -10.37
C GLY A 117 -0.34 -7.20 -10.11
N HIS A 118 0.33 -6.35 -9.35
CA HIS A 118 -0.16 -4.99 -9.07
C HIS A 118 0.44 -3.98 -10.07
N LEU A 119 -0.26 -2.87 -10.32
CA LEU A 119 0.25 -1.80 -11.20
C LEU A 119 1.63 -1.30 -10.80
N THR A 120 1.93 -1.23 -9.50
CA THR A 120 3.23 -0.79 -8.98
C THR A 120 4.35 -1.81 -9.14
N HIS A 121 4.09 -2.98 -9.73
CA HIS A 121 5.11 -3.99 -10.04
C HIS A 121 5.77 -3.79 -11.41
N GLY A 122 5.76 -2.58 -11.95
CA GLY A 122 6.44 -2.26 -13.21
C GLY A 122 5.51 -2.02 -14.39
N SER A 123 4.20 -1.90 -14.18
CA SER A 123 3.27 -1.60 -15.27
C SER A 123 3.67 -0.32 -16.03
N PRO A 124 3.65 -0.31 -17.38
CA PRO A 124 4.07 0.84 -18.19
C PRO A 124 3.28 2.13 -17.91
N VAL A 125 2.05 2.00 -17.41
CA VAL A 125 1.21 3.15 -17.06
C VAL A 125 1.48 3.71 -15.66
N ASN A 126 2.22 2.95 -14.84
CA ASN A 126 2.56 3.30 -13.46
C ASN A 126 3.95 3.96 -13.37
N PHE A 127 4.22 4.67 -12.26
CA PHE A 127 5.54 5.27 -12.01
C PHE A 127 6.66 4.22 -12.07
N SER A 128 6.41 3.01 -11.57
CA SER A 128 7.40 1.93 -11.52
C SER A 128 7.87 1.49 -12.90
N GLY A 129 6.96 1.37 -13.88
CA GLY A 129 7.33 1.05 -15.24
C GLY A 129 7.90 2.22 -16.05
N LYS A 130 7.73 3.47 -15.56
CA LYS A 130 8.29 4.68 -16.19
C LYS A 130 9.69 5.03 -15.70
N LEU A 131 9.99 4.72 -14.44
CA LEU A 131 11.26 5.07 -13.80
C LEU A 131 12.27 3.93 -13.81
N TYR A 132 11.81 2.68 -13.78
CA TYR A 132 12.63 1.49 -13.65
C TYR A 132 12.51 0.58 -14.88
N ASN A 133 13.38 -0.42 -14.97
CA ASN A 133 13.36 -1.43 -16.03
C ASN A 133 12.70 -2.71 -15.51
N PRO A 134 11.38 -2.88 -15.66
CA PRO A 134 10.70 -4.05 -15.14
C PRO A 134 10.98 -5.29 -15.98
N VAL A 135 11.24 -6.39 -15.29
CA VAL A 135 11.24 -7.76 -15.81
C VAL A 135 10.04 -8.47 -15.17
N PHE A 136 9.26 -9.18 -15.95
CA PHE A 136 8.03 -9.79 -15.45
C PHE A 136 8.17 -11.31 -15.35
N TYR A 137 7.65 -11.86 -14.26
CA TYR A 137 7.39 -13.27 -14.11
C TYR A 137 5.89 -13.50 -13.89
N GLY A 138 5.45 -14.71 -14.17
CA GLY A 138 4.03 -15.08 -14.04
C GLY A 138 3.86 -16.54 -13.66
N VAL A 139 2.64 -17.04 -13.82
CA VAL A 139 2.32 -18.45 -13.64
C VAL A 139 2.59 -19.21 -14.94
N ASP A 140 3.05 -20.45 -14.82
CA ASP A 140 3.13 -21.38 -15.93
C ASP A 140 1.72 -21.87 -16.29
N GLU A 141 1.34 -21.78 -17.58
CA GLU A 141 -0.02 -22.11 -18.04
C GLU A 141 -0.38 -23.58 -17.82
N ALA A 142 0.60 -24.49 -17.87
CA ALA A 142 0.34 -25.92 -17.74
C ALA A 142 0.13 -26.34 -16.29
N THR A 143 0.78 -25.66 -15.34
CA THR A 143 0.78 -26.04 -13.92
C THR A 143 -0.06 -25.09 -13.05
N GLY A 144 -0.31 -23.86 -13.51
CA GLY A 144 -0.93 -22.81 -12.71
C GLY A 144 -0.07 -22.32 -11.54
N THR A 145 1.23 -22.65 -11.53
CA THR A 145 2.17 -22.27 -10.45
C THR A 145 3.30 -21.40 -10.98
N ILE A 146 3.99 -20.71 -10.06
CA ILE A 146 5.19 -19.94 -10.39
C ILE A 146 6.35 -20.92 -10.60
N ASN A 147 7.05 -20.79 -11.74
CA ASN A 147 8.26 -21.55 -12.02
C ASN A 147 9.49 -20.73 -11.60
N TYR A 148 10.01 -21.04 -10.43
CA TYR A 148 11.16 -20.33 -9.84
C TYR A 148 12.48 -20.61 -10.58
N ASP A 149 12.65 -21.79 -11.18
CA ASP A 149 13.85 -22.12 -11.97
C ASP A 149 13.92 -21.21 -13.20
N LYS A 150 12.80 -20.98 -13.87
CA LYS A 150 12.70 -20.10 -15.02
C LYS A 150 13.01 -18.63 -14.68
N ILE A 151 12.65 -18.19 -13.47
CA ILE A 151 12.96 -16.85 -12.96
C ILE A 151 14.47 -16.71 -12.72
N GLN A 152 15.11 -17.78 -12.24
CA GLN A 152 16.54 -17.81 -11.94
C GLN A 152 17.39 -17.94 -13.21
N GLU A 153 16.91 -18.63 -14.24
CA GLU A 153 17.60 -18.80 -15.53
C GLU A 153 17.56 -17.53 -16.40
N ASP A 154 16.58 -16.66 -16.17
CA ASP A 154 16.54 -15.33 -16.78
C ASP A 154 17.68 -14.50 -16.16
N ASP A 155 18.86 -14.50 -16.80
CA ASP A 155 20.13 -13.80 -16.43
C ASP A 155 19.97 -12.30 -16.08
N THR A 156 18.74 -11.84 -15.91
CA THR A 156 18.38 -10.46 -15.67
C THR A 156 18.42 -10.06 -14.19
N ILE A 157 18.39 -11.04 -13.26
CA ILE A 157 18.46 -10.78 -11.82
C ILE A 157 19.42 -11.75 -11.16
N ASN A 158 20.54 -11.22 -10.70
CA ASN A 158 21.49 -11.99 -9.90
C ASN A 158 21.08 -11.90 -8.43
N PHE A 159 20.43 -12.94 -7.91
CA PHE A 159 20.00 -13.01 -6.51
C PHE A 159 21.16 -13.07 -5.51
N THR A 160 22.40 -13.29 -5.96
CA THR A 160 23.58 -13.32 -5.10
C THR A 160 24.00 -11.92 -4.64
N ASP A 161 23.58 -10.86 -5.33
CA ASP A 161 23.90 -9.48 -4.98
C ASP A 161 22.98 -8.89 -3.88
N LEU A 162 21.99 -9.65 -3.42
CA LEU A 162 21.06 -9.23 -2.35
C LEU A 162 21.49 -9.67 -0.93
N THR A 163 22.64 -10.30 -0.79
CA THR A 163 23.13 -10.86 0.50
C THR A 163 24.36 -10.17 1.08
N GLU A 164 24.80 -9.02 0.54
CA GLU A 164 25.86 -8.19 1.12
C GLU A 164 25.33 -6.97 1.87
#